data_626804102d6ed20917587ec4425ba0f3
#
_entry.id   626804102d6ed20917587ec4425ba0f3
#
_cell.length_a   1.000
_cell.length_b   1.000
_cell.length_c   1.000
_cell.angle_alpha   90.00
_cell.angle_beta   90.00
_cell.angle_gamma   90.00
#
_symmetry.space_group_name_H-M   'P 1'
#
loop_
_entity.id
_entity.type
_entity.pdbx_description
1 polymer ?
#
loop_
_entity_poly.entity_id
_entity_poly.type
_entity_poly.pdbx_seq_one_letter_code
_entity_poly.pdbx_strand_id
1 'polypeptide(L)'
;MRTTATLLAAGLFGLLTAVSSSSPVAHAQAPAAQPQGQQTQPTFRVSVDLVTTDVIVRDQKSDQFVADIKADEFEVYEDGVKQQLASLVLTHGGRVYNVQAPPPPPVQEGIILPRNRPTNDAAGRVFLLFIDDLHLDFRSTPRARDLIKRMMRLLIHEGDMFGIVSTGTSSISEQLTYDRQILESAIARVTGGGLRAKEIIEGMQGSQGPTELRHRAHVAFSTAYDLMRNLEKLQNRRKAVIYLSSGYDFNPFETSRLEEQARRMHLGGTDDNGNTTSGVDQLLTDPFYRTQQSSQLLAEADLVRELSELTRAANRANATIYTIDPRGLIAGQDLDDEVPTQEWNAYVRDTQDSLRVLAEETGGIAVVNQNDFDKALKRIDAETSDYYVLGYYSSNPDPLRRIRRIEVKTTRQGLNVYGRTEYALRLPPPPSTR
;
A
#
# COMPACT_ATOMS: atom_id res chain seq x y z
N MET A 1 16.07 59.05 -10.31
CA MET A 1 17.02 59.44 -11.35
C MET A 1 16.69 58.52 -12.52
N ARG A 2 15.93 59.03 -13.45
CA ARG A 2 16.40 59.53 -14.79
C ARG A 2 16.97 58.39 -15.60
N THR A 3 16.54 58.02 -16.77
CA THR A 3 15.87 58.62 -17.95
C THR A 3 16.24 57.69 -19.10
N THR A 4 15.51 57.35 -20.00
CA THR A 4 14.85 57.79 -21.26
C THR A 4 15.18 56.76 -22.34
N ALA A 5 14.27 56.12 -23.07
CA ALA A 5 13.51 56.57 -24.23
C ALA A 5 14.35 56.97 -25.47
N THR A 6 14.03 56.39 -26.63
CA THR A 6 13.85 56.95 -27.97
C THR A 6 13.93 55.84 -29.03
N LEU A 7 12.92 55.40 -29.82
CA LEU A 7 12.28 55.98 -31.01
C LEU A 7 13.18 56.50 -32.18
N LEU A 8 12.96 55.93 -33.40
CA LEU A 8 12.82 56.56 -34.73
C LEU A 8 12.97 55.49 -35.82
N ALA A 9 12.05 55.14 -36.69
CA ALA A 9 11.23 55.80 -37.69
C ALA A 9 11.92 56.09 -39.05
N ALA A 10 11.25 55.65 -40.10
CA ALA A 10 11.16 56.22 -41.51
C ALA A 10 12.29 55.83 -42.48
N GLY A 11 12.04 55.50 -43.73
CA GLY A 11 11.24 55.89 -44.79
C GLY A 11 11.66 55.21 -46.11
N LEU A 12 10.78 54.82 -46.93
CA LEU A 12 10.28 55.33 -48.19
C LEU A 12 11.28 55.45 -49.35
N PHE A 13 10.91 54.90 -50.50
CA PHE A 13 11.06 55.25 -51.93
C PHE A 13 11.35 54.02 -52.75
N GLY A 14 10.59 53.47 -53.63
CA GLY A 14 9.87 53.96 -54.78
C GLY A 14 10.72 53.90 -56.05
N LEU A 15 10.50 52.93 -56.96
CA LEU A 15 10.65 53.21 -58.39
C LEU A 15 9.83 52.24 -59.27
N LEU A 16 8.95 52.77 -60.02
CA LEU A 16 8.19 52.18 -61.12
C LEU A 16 9.11 51.98 -62.34
N THR A 17 9.05 50.83 -63.02
CA THR A 17 9.30 50.71 -64.44
C THR A 17 8.37 49.70 -65.07
N ALA A 18 7.56 50.20 -65.98
CA ALA A 18 6.70 49.44 -66.88
C ALA A 18 7.47 49.04 -68.12
N VAL A 19 7.35 47.81 -68.59
CA VAL A 19 7.54 47.48 -70.04
C VAL A 19 6.66 46.25 -70.37
N SER A 20 5.76 46.54 -71.29
CA SER A 20 5.07 45.85 -72.40
C SER A 20 5.04 44.35 -72.54
N SER A 21 3.83 43.85 -72.53
CA SER A 21 3.11 42.93 -73.41
C SER A 21 3.88 42.04 -74.37
N SER A 22 3.67 40.71 -74.18
CA SER A 22 3.43 39.73 -75.25
C SER A 22 2.66 38.56 -74.72
N SER A 23 1.48 38.37 -75.19
CA SER A 23 0.65 37.19 -74.95
C SER A 23 1.12 36.01 -75.74
N PRO A 24 1.14 34.85 -75.21
CA PRO A 24 0.87 33.61 -75.97
C PRO A 24 -0.39 32.89 -75.50
N VAL A 25 -1.02 32.34 -76.48
CA VAL A 25 -2.22 31.56 -76.57
C VAL A 25 -2.39 30.56 -75.47
N ALA A 26 -3.52 30.61 -74.78
CA ALA A 26 -3.97 29.65 -73.81
C ALA A 26 -4.33 28.32 -74.47
N HIS A 27 -3.61 27.27 -74.17
CA HIS A 27 -4.07 25.87 -74.30
C HIS A 27 -4.90 25.54 -73.05
N ALA A 28 -6.17 25.30 -73.26
CA ALA A 28 -7.08 24.77 -72.22
C ALA A 28 -6.63 23.38 -71.80
N GLN A 29 -5.98 23.28 -70.62
CA GLN A 29 -5.81 21.99 -69.93
C GLN A 29 -7.09 21.67 -69.17
N ALA A 30 -7.63 20.46 -69.44
CA ALA A 30 -8.73 19.89 -68.67
C ALA A 30 -8.39 19.89 -67.17
N PRO A 31 -9.36 20.13 -66.25
CA PRO A 31 -9.12 20.10 -64.84
C PRO A 31 -8.68 18.71 -64.40
N ALA A 32 -7.48 18.60 -63.83
CA ALA A 32 -6.98 17.41 -63.17
C ALA A 32 -7.97 17.01 -62.04
N ALA A 33 -8.44 15.81 -62.07
CA ALA A 33 -9.26 15.22 -61.02
C ALA A 33 -8.47 15.35 -59.69
N GLN A 34 -9.03 16.06 -58.73
CA GLN A 34 -8.52 16.07 -57.34
C GLN A 34 -8.59 14.67 -56.80
N PRO A 35 -7.54 14.13 -56.17
CA PRO A 35 -7.63 12.87 -55.48
C PRO A 35 -8.68 13.01 -54.38
N GLN A 36 -9.76 12.24 -54.47
CA GLN A 36 -10.70 12.09 -53.37
C GLN A 36 -9.93 11.65 -52.15
N GLY A 37 -9.89 12.50 -51.13
CA GLY A 37 -9.33 12.18 -49.83
C GLY A 37 -9.99 10.93 -49.31
N GLN A 38 -9.21 9.88 -49.16
CA GLN A 38 -9.59 8.73 -48.40
C GLN A 38 -10.01 9.21 -47.01
N GLN A 39 -11.30 9.21 -46.74
CA GLN A 39 -11.79 9.35 -45.37
C GLN A 39 -11.19 8.19 -44.59
N THR A 40 -10.15 8.46 -43.84
CA THR A 40 -9.66 7.56 -42.81
C THR A 40 -10.79 7.38 -41.81
N GLN A 41 -11.51 6.25 -41.94
CA GLN A 41 -12.43 5.83 -40.87
C GLN A 41 -11.67 5.81 -39.57
N PRO A 42 -12.17 6.44 -38.50
CA PRO A 42 -11.54 6.36 -37.21
C PRO A 42 -11.51 4.89 -36.78
N THR A 43 -10.34 4.28 -36.85
CA THR A 43 -10.13 2.93 -36.34
C THR A 43 -10.10 3.07 -34.81
N PHE A 44 -11.22 2.81 -34.17
CA PHE A 44 -11.25 2.61 -32.72
C PHE A 44 -10.44 1.36 -32.39
N ARG A 45 -9.20 1.55 -31.99
CA ARG A 45 -8.44 0.48 -31.34
C ARG A 45 -8.96 0.37 -29.93
N VAL A 46 -9.86 -0.55 -29.67
CA VAL A 46 -10.20 -0.99 -28.32
C VAL A 46 -8.99 -1.77 -27.82
N SER A 47 -8.17 -1.14 -27.00
CA SER A 47 -7.15 -1.85 -26.23
C SER A 47 -7.89 -2.64 -25.16
N VAL A 48 -8.06 -3.93 -25.36
CA VAL A 48 -8.62 -4.80 -24.33
C VAL A 48 -7.45 -5.24 -23.46
N ASP A 49 -7.31 -4.61 -22.30
CA ASP A 49 -6.25 -4.95 -21.35
C ASP A 49 -6.56 -6.28 -20.66
N LEU A 50 -5.57 -7.17 -20.64
CA LEU A 50 -5.64 -8.41 -19.88
C LEU A 50 -5.61 -8.08 -18.39
N VAL A 51 -6.66 -8.40 -17.67
CA VAL A 51 -6.71 -8.31 -16.21
C VAL A 51 -6.09 -9.57 -15.64
N THR A 52 -5.06 -9.43 -14.81
CA THR A 52 -4.44 -10.57 -14.11
C THR A 52 -4.72 -10.48 -12.61
N THR A 53 -4.98 -11.61 -11.97
CA THR A 53 -5.14 -11.72 -10.52
C THR A 53 -4.39 -12.93 -9.98
N ASP A 54 -3.67 -12.73 -8.88
CA ASP A 54 -2.97 -13.81 -8.20
C ASP A 54 -3.90 -14.45 -7.19
N VAL A 55 -3.87 -15.78 -7.15
CA VAL A 55 -4.77 -16.58 -6.32
C VAL A 55 -4.00 -17.71 -5.63
N ILE A 56 -4.18 -17.85 -4.34
CA ILE A 56 -3.69 -18.98 -3.56
C ILE A 56 -4.87 -19.91 -3.28
N VAL A 57 -4.71 -21.18 -3.59
CA VAL A 57 -5.73 -22.20 -3.29
C VAL A 57 -5.17 -23.20 -2.30
N ARG A 58 -5.89 -23.39 -1.18
CA ARG A 58 -5.49 -24.28 -0.09
C ARG A 58 -6.58 -25.28 0.24
N ASP A 59 -6.16 -26.46 0.62
CA ASP A 59 -7.06 -27.47 1.20
C ASP A 59 -7.53 -27.02 2.59
N GLN A 60 -8.84 -27.09 2.84
CA GLN A 60 -9.45 -26.62 4.10
C GLN A 60 -8.97 -27.36 5.34
N LYS A 61 -8.56 -28.63 5.19
CA LYS A 61 -8.19 -29.49 6.33
C LYS A 61 -6.71 -29.43 6.63
N SER A 62 -5.88 -29.50 5.60
CA SER A 62 -4.42 -29.55 5.73
C SER A 62 -3.74 -28.19 5.64
N ASP A 63 -4.45 -27.15 5.19
CA ASP A 63 -3.92 -25.80 4.86
C ASP A 63 -2.77 -25.83 3.86
N GLN A 64 -2.62 -26.93 3.09
CA GLN A 64 -1.59 -27.07 2.08
C GLN A 64 -2.02 -26.44 0.75
N PHE A 65 -1.06 -25.87 0.02
CA PHE A 65 -1.29 -25.37 -1.31
C PHE A 65 -1.65 -26.50 -2.27
N VAL A 66 -2.66 -26.27 -3.11
CA VAL A 66 -3.15 -27.23 -4.10
C VAL A 66 -2.68 -26.81 -5.47
N ALA A 67 -1.71 -27.55 -6.04
CA ALA A 67 -1.00 -27.19 -7.27
C ALA A 67 -1.60 -27.82 -8.54
N ASP A 68 -2.67 -28.63 -8.45
CA ASP A 68 -3.21 -29.43 -9.54
C ASP A 68 -4.55 -28.91 -10.09
N ILE A 69 -4.95 -27.67 -9.77
CA ILE A 69 -6.20 -27.09 -10.24
C ILE A 69 -6.09 -26.66 -11.70
N LYS A 70 -7.09 -27.04 -12.48
CA LYS A 70 -7.18 -26.72 -13.91
C LYS A 70 -7.97 -25.44 -14.15
N ALA A 71 -7.84 -24.88 -15.35
CA ALA A 71 -8.50 -23.64 -15.73
C ALA A 71 -10.04 -23.71 -15.69
N ASP A 72 -10.61 -24.86 -16.00
CA ASP A 72 -12.05 -25.12 -15.97
C ASP A 72 -12.62 -25.28 -14.56
N GLU A 73 -11.75 -25.46 -13.55
CA GLU A 73 -12.13 -25.50 -12.15
C GLU A 73 -12.16 -24.12 -11.48
N PHE A 74 -11.65 -23.07 -12.14
CA PHE A 74 -11.73 -21.69 -11.66
C PHE A 74 -12.95 -20.97 -12.21
N GLU A 75 -13.58 -20.20 -11.35
CA GLU A 75 -14.63 -19.26 -11.70
C GLU A 75 -14.24 -17.86 -11.25
N VAL A 76 -14.06 -16.96 -12.20
CA VAL A 76 -13.75 -15.56 -11.96
C VAL A 76 -14.98 -14.72 -12.21
N TYR A 77 -15.31 -13.84 -11.26
CA TYR A 77 -16.40 -12.90 -11.38
C TYR A 77 -15.86 -11.47 -11.27
N GLU A 78 -16.29 -10.61 -12.17
CA GLU A 78 -16.02 -9.16 -12.10
C GLU A 78 -17.35 -8.45 -11.94
N ASP A 79 -17.50 -7.67 -10.84
CA ASP A 79 -18.75 -7.00 -10.48
C ASP A 79 -19.97 -7.93 -10.48
N GLY A 80 -19.77 -9.21 -10.14
CA GLY A 80 -20.81 -10.26 -10.13
C GLY A 80 -21.05 -10.92 -11.49
N VAL A 81 -20.38 -10.50 -12.56
CA VAL A 81 -20.48 -11.10 -13.91
C VAL A 81 -19.34 -12.09 -14.12
N LYS A 82 -19.68 -13.35 -14.45
CA LYS A 82 -18.68 -14.40 -14.72
C LYS A 82 -17.82 -14.03 -15.93
N GLN A 83 -16.51 -14.14 -15.77
CA GLN A 83 -15.52 -13.87 -16.81
C GLN A 83 -14.95 -15.16 -17.37
N GLN A 84 -14.54 -15.13 -18.65
CA GLN A 84 -13.87 -16.26 -19.28
C GLN A 84 -12.36 -16.15 -19.06
N LEU A 85 -11.75 -17.19 -18.47
CA LEU A 85 -10.30 -17.24 -18.32
C LEU A 85 -9.63 -17.32 -19.69
N ALA A 86 -8.67 -16.41 -19.91
CA ALA A 86 -7.82 -16.38 -21.08
C ALA A 86 -6.44 -17.01 -20.80
N SER A 87 -5.99 -17.00 -19.53
CA SER A 87 -4.71 -17.58 -19.15
C SER A 87 -4.73 -18.14 -17.73
N LEU A 88 -3.95 -19.19 -17.53
CA LEU A 88 -3.67 -19.79 -16.23
C LEU A 88 -2.18 -20.08 -16.15
N VAL A 89 -1.52 -19.51 -15.15
CA VAL A 89 -0.11 -19.75 -14.85
C VAL A 89 -0.02 -20.24 -13.42
N LEU A 90 0.69 -21.34 -13.19
CA LEU A 90 1.03 -21.82 -11.85
C LEU A 90 2.46 -21.42 -11.52
N THR A 91 2.66 -20.77 -10.40
CA THR A 91 3.99 -20.61 -9.78
C THR A 91 4.04 -21.54 -8.57
N HIS A 92 5.01 -22.44 -8.52
CA HIS A 92 5.18 -23.39 -7.45
C HIS A 92 6.66 -23.68 -7.19
N GLY A 93 7.09 -23.49 -5.92
CA GLY A 93 8.50 -23.65 -5.53
C GLY A 93 9.45 -22.75 -6.32
N GLY A 94 9.03 -21.53 -6.66
CA GLY A 94 9.79 -20.57 -7.45
C GLY A 94 9.91 -20.89 -8.95
N ARG A 95 9.18 -21.91 -9.44
CA ARG A 95 9.13 -22.28 -10.86
C ARG A 95 7.78 -21.89 -11.47
N VAL A 96 7.81 -21.37 -12.69
CA VAL A 96 6.63 -21.00 -13.45
C VAL A 96 6.24 -22.11 -14.40
N TYR A 97 5.03 -22.60 -14.27
CA TYR A 97 4.43 -23.60 -15.13
C TYR A 97 3.35 -22.92 -15.99
N ASN A 98 3.65 -22.75 -17.27
CA ASN A 98 2.72 -22.16 -18.22
C ASN A 98 1.72 -23.21 -18.69
N VAL A 99 0.45 -23.02 -18.34
CA VAL A 99 -0.64 -23.89 -18.82
C VAL A 99 -1.30 -23.27 -20.07
N GLN A 100 -1.50 -21.97 -20.07
CA GLN A 100 -1.93 -21.16 -21.22
C GLN A 100 -1.46 -19.73 -21.01
N ALA A 101 -0.52 -19.21 -21.78
CA ALA A 101 -0.09 -17.83 -21.69
C ALA A 101 -0.39 -17.07 -22.98
N PRO A 102 -1.07 -15.91 -22.90
CA PRO A 102 -1.07 -14.97 -24.00
C PRO A 102 0.35 -14.37 -24.18
N PRO A 103 0.68 -13.85 -25.37
CA PRO A 103 1.96 -13.20 -25.60
C PRO A 103 2.15 -12.05 -24.60
N PRO A 104 3.39 -11.84 -24.10
CA PRO A 104 3.65 -10.79 -23.12
C PRO A 104 3.28 -9.42 -23.69
N PRO A 105 2.63 -8.53 -22.89
CA PRO A 105 2.34 -7.19 -23.32
C PRO A 105 3.64 -6.42 -23.59
N PRO A 106 3.64 -5.46 -24.53
CA PRO A 106 4.81 -4.63 -24.78
C PRO A 106 5.21 -3.89 -23.50
N VAL A 107 6.51 -3.91 -23.21
CA VAL A 107 7.10 -3.24 -22.05
C VAL A 107 6.79 -1.75 -22.15
N GLN A 108 6.06 -1.18 -21.18
CA GLN A 108 5.82 0.25 -21.12
C GLN A 108 7.12 0.97 -20.74
N GLU A 109 7.55 1.91 -21.58
CA GLU A 109 8.66 2.82 -21.29
C GLU A 109 8.29 3.69 -20.08
N GLY A 110 9.15 3.75 -19.07
CA GLY A 110 9.01 4.64 -17.92
C GLY A 110 9.29 4.04 -16.55
N ILE A 111 9.50 2.72 -16.43
CA ILE A 111 9.97 2.11 -15.19
C ILE A 111 11.47 1.92 -15.27
N ILE A 112 12.23 2.62 -14.44
CA ILE A 112 13.67 2.40 -14.30
C ILE A 112 13.84 1.08 -13.54
N LEU A 113 14.04 -0.01 -14.29
CA LEU A 113 14.42 -1.29 -13.70
C LEU A 113 15.94 -1.26 -13.37
N PRO A 114 16.36 -1.89 -12.27
CA PRO A 114 17.78 -2.02 -11.94
C PRO A 114 18.56 -2.63 -13.08
N ARG A 115 19.77 -2.15 -13.34
CA ARG A 115 20.60 -2.56 -14.49
C ARG A 115 21.06 -4.02 -14.46
N ASN A 116 21.12 -4.62 -13.27
CA ASN A 116 21.51 -6.02 -13.09
C ASN A 116 20.26 -6.87 -12.90
N ARG A 117 19.77 -7.45 -13.97
CA ARG A 117 18.61 -8.34 -13.99
C ARG A 117 19.09 -9.79 -13.95
N PRO A 118 18.68 -10.59 -12.94
CA PRO A 118 18.97 -12.01 -12.93
C PRO A 118 18.33 -12.72 -14.12
N THR A 119 18.97 -13.77 -14.62
CA THR A 119 18.53 -14.54 -15.80
C THR A 119 17.16 -15.24 -15.61
N ASN A 120 16.64 -15.34 -14.39
CA ASN A 120 15.36 -15.99 -14.07
C ASN A 120 14.26 -15.01 -13.61
N ASP A 121 14.15 -13.88 -14.26
CA ASP A 121 13.27 -12.76 -13.91
C ASP A 121 11.75 -13.05 -14.03
N ALA A 122 11.36 -14.11 -14.73
CA ALA A 122 9.95 -14.45 -14.95
C ALA A 122 9.22 -14.90 -13.66
N ALA A 123 9.95 -15.40 -12.67
CA ALA A 123 9.43 -15.91 -11.41
C ALA A 123 9.76 -15.02 -10.20
N GLY A 124 10.51 -13.93 -10.39
CA GLY A 124 10.95 -13.07 -9.29
C GLY A 124 9.79 -12.36 -8.60
N ARG A 125 9.73 -12.50 -7.28
CA ARG A 125 8.77 -11.83 -6.41
C ARG A 125 9.24 -10.40 -6.12
N VAL A 126 8.33 -9.55 -5.68
CA VAL A 126 8.65 -8.22 -5.15
C VAL A 126 8.38 -8.22 -3.66
N PHE A 127 9.41 -8.06 -2.86
CA PHE A 127 9.32 -7.87 -1.43
C PHE A 127 9.54 -6.41 -1.06
N LEU A 128 8.67 -5.90 -0.22
CA LEU A 128 8.85 -4.59 0.36
C LEU A 128 8.84 -4.71 1.87
N LEU A 129 9.94 -4.33 2.50
CA LEU A 129 10.02 -4.24 3.94
C LEU A 129 9.58 -2.83 4.35
N PHE A 130 8.45 -2.75 5.01
CA PHE A 130 7.94 -1.53 5.60
C PHE A 130 8.16 -1.57 7.10
N ILE A 131 8.95 -0.65 7.62
CA ILE A 131 9.33 -0.58 9.01
C ILE A 131 8.61 0.61 9.65
N ASP A 132 7.64 0.31 10.47
CA ASP A 132 6.93 1.32 11.24
C ASP A 132 7.69 1.63 12.52
N ASP A 133 8.78 2.36 12.37
CA ASP A 133 9.68 2.73 13.46
C ASP A 133 9.10 3.81 14.39
N LEU A 134 8.01 4.47 13.99
CA LEU A 134 7.26 5.37 14.87
C LEU A 134 6.44 4.61 15.93
N HIS A 135 6.08 3.34 15.66
CA HIS A 135 5.37 2.46 16.61
C HIS A 135 6.25 1.32 17.13
N LEU A 136 7.55 1.40 16.91
CA LEU A 136 8.54 0.48 17.45
C LEU A 136 9.28 1.14 18.62
N ASP A 137 9.13 0.61 19.82
CA ASP A 137 9.91 1.07 20.99
C ASP A 137 11.42 0.90 20.72
N PHE A 138 12.21 1.88 21.13
CA PHE A 138 13.67 1.84 21.00
C PHE A 138 14.29 0.56 21.58
N ARG A 139 13.76 0.04 22.69
CA ARG A 139 14.21 -1.22 23.32
C ARG A 139 14.00 -2.44 22.44
N SER A 140 13.02 -2.40 21.54
CA SER A 140 12.73 -3.45 20.57
C SER A 140 13.62 -3.39 19.32
N THR A 141 14.43 -2.33 19.15
CA THR A 141 15.30 -2.15 17.97
C THR A 141 16.23 -3.32 17.69
N PRO A 142 16.98 -3.89 18.68
CA PRO A 142 17.87 -5.02 18.41
C PRO A 142 17.11 -6.24 17.89
N ARG A 143 15.96 -6.52 18.49
CA ARG A 143 15.10 -7.64 18.09
C ARG A 143 14.51 -7.45 16.68
N ALA A 144 14.08 -6.24 16.37
CA ALA A 144 13.62 -5.88 15.03
C ALA A 144 14.73 -6.07 13.98
N ARG A 145 15.96 -5.60 14.24
CA ARG A 145 17.12 -5.81 13.35
C ARG A 145 17.43 -7.29 13.14
N ASP A 146 17.42 -8.09 14.19
CA ASP A 146 17.66 -9.54 14.09
C ASP A 146 16.53 -10.24 13.29
N LEU A 147 15.29 -9.82 13.49
CA LEU A 147 14.16 -10.33 12.74
C LEU A 147 14.28 -9.99 11.25
N ILE A 148 14.65 -8.76 10.88
CA ILE A 148 14.86 -8.38 9.49
C ILE A 148 16.01 -9.19 8.85
N LYS A 149 17.10 -9.44 9.59
CA LYS A 149 18.18 -10.34 9.11
C LYS A 149 17.68 -11.77 8.87
N ARG A 150 16.77 -12.29 9.70
CA ARG A 150 16.14 -13.59 9.48
C ARG A 150 15.25 -13.58 8.24
N MET A 151 14.46 -12.51 8.03
CA MET A 151 13.65 -12.33 6.83
C MET A 151 14.51 -12.35 5.56
N MET A 152 15.64 -11.64 5.55
CA MET A 152 16.57 -11.66 4.42
C MET A 152 17.03 -13.06 4.05
N ARG A 153 17.27 -13.91 5.05
CA ARG A 153 17.76 -15.29 4.81
C ARG A 153 16.67 -16.25 4.38
N LEU A 154 15.44 -16.08 4.92
CA LEU A 154 14.34 -17.04 4.77
C LEU A 154 13.35 -16.68 3.67
N LEU A 155 13.15 -15.38 3.40
CA LEU A 155 12.14 -14.91 2.45
C LEU A 155 12.71 -14.47 1.11
N ILE A 156 13.92 -13.86 1.11
CA ILE A 156 14.46 -13.26 -0.10
C ILE A 156 15.39 -14.25 -0.79
N HIS A 157 14.98 -14.75 -1.95
CA HIS A 157 15.74 -15.68 -2.76
C HIS A 157 16.47 -14.97 -3.92
N GLU A 158 17.29 -15.72 -4.65
CA GLU A 158 17.94 -15.22 -5.86
C GLU A 158 16.88 -14.92 -6.93
N GLY A 159 16.93 -13.71 -7.51
CA GLY A 159 15.94 -13.25 -8.47
C GLY A 159 14.78 -12.45 -7.87
N ASP A 160 14.62 -12.42 -6.56
CA ASP A 160 13.63 -11.55 -5.92
C ASP A 160 14.10 -10.10 -5.91
N MET A 161 13.18 -9.20 -6.17
CA MET A 161 13.39 -7.76 -6.04
C MET A 161 12.87 -7.30 -4.68
N PHE A 162 13.61 -6.46 -4.00
CA PHE A 162 13.21 -5.97 -2.68
C PHE A 162 13.50 -4.48 -2.51
N GLY A 163 12.73 -3.85 -1.63
CA GLY A 163 12.92 -2.49 -1.15
C GLY A 163 12.72 -2.42 0.36
N ILE A 164 13.15 -1.34 0.97
CA ILE A 164 12.98 -1.10 2.40
C ILE A 164 12.64 0.38 2.63
N VAL A 165 11.58 0.62 3.40
CA VAL A 165 11.08 1.95 3.74
C VAL A 165 10.75 2.01 5.22
N SER A 166 11.07 3.12 5.87
CA SER A 166 10.67 3.39 7.27
C SER A 166 9.74 4.60 7.35
N THR A 167 8.99 4.68 8.45
CA THR A 167 8.01 5.76 8.68
C THR A 167 8.61 7.02 9.29
N GLY A 168 9.75 6.93 10.00
CA GLY A 168 10.25 8.07 10.77
C GLY A 168 11.73 8.04 11.06
N THR A 169 12.10 7.75 12.30
CA THR A 169 13.44 7.95 12.86
C THR A 169 14.57 7.29 12.11
N SER A 170 14.35 6.14 11.51
CA SER A 170 15.38 5.43 10.73
C SER A 170 15.73 6.11 9.42
N SER A 171 14.82 6.93 8.88
CA SER A 171 14.98 7.66 7.61
C SER A 171 15.47 6.76 6.47
N ILE A 172 14.83 5.60 6.30
CA ILE A 172 15.18 4.61 5.28
C ILE A 172 14.15 4.72 4.14
N SER A 173 14.66 4.90 2.92
CA SER A 173 13.85 4.89 1.69
C SER A 173 14.68 4.33 0.55
N GLU A 174 14.91 3.01 0.57
CA GLU A 174 15.66 2.32 -0.48
C GLU A 174 14.72 1.81 -1.56
N GLN A 175 15.01 2.20 -2.78
CA GLN A 175 14.24 1.78 -3.95
C GLN A 175 14.35 0.28 -4.19
N LEU A 176 13.42 -0.26 -4.99
CA LEU A 176 13.45 -1.66 -5.37
C LEU A 176 14.77 -2.03 -6.07
N THR A 177 15.46 -3.02 -5.54
CA THR A 177 16.79 -3.47 -5.99
C THR A 177 16.92 -4.98 -5.88
N TYR A 178 17.96 -5.53 -6.51
CA TYR A 178 18.42 -6.93 -6.33
C TYR A 178 19.68 -7.00 -5.45
N ASP A 179 20.24 -5.85 -5.05
CA ASP A 179 21.48 -5.76 -4.30
C ASP A 179 21.24 -5.92 -2.79
N ARG A 180 21.61 -7.08 -2.26
CA ARG A 180 21.45 -7.41 -0.83
C ARG A 180 22.30 -6.54 0.09
N GLN A 181 23.42 -5.97 -0.38
CA GLN A 181 24.26 -5.12 0.44
C GLN A 181 23.55 -3.81 0.84
N ILE A 182 22.71 -3.29 -0.06
CA ILE A 182 21.86 -2.13 0.23
C ILE A 182 20.93 -2.43 1.41
N LEU A 183 20.29 -3.62 1.39
CA LEU A 183 19.39 -4.02 2.48
C LEU A 183 20.15 -4.22 3.81
N GLU A 184 21.33 -4.85 3.79
CA GLU A 184 22.15 -5.02 4.99
C GLU A 184 22.57 -3.68 5.60
N SER A 185 22.97 -2.72 4.77
CA SER A 185 23.34 -1.37 5.22
C SER A 185 22.13 -0.62 5.79
N ALA A 186 20.95 -0.79 5.20
CA ALA A 186 19.71 -0.20 5.70
C ALA A 186 19.31 -0.75 7.07
N ILE A 187 19.45 -2.07 7.30
CA ILE A 187 19.12 -2.71 8.58
C ILE A 187 19.93 -2.10 9.73
N ALA A 188 21.19 -1.76 9.51
CA ALA A 188 22.02 -1.14 10.55
C ALA A 188 21.47 0.22 11.02
N ARG A 189 20.73 0.93 10.16
CA ARG A 189 20.12 2.24 10.46
C ARG A 189 18.76 2.13 11.17
N VAL A 190 18.10 0.97 11.15
CA VAL A 190 16.80 0.78 11.81
C VAL A 190 16.90 1.15 13.28
N THR A 191 16.04 2.05 13.72
CA THR A 191 15.95 2.44 15.12
C THR A 191 14.50 2.79 15.47
N GLY A 192 14.00 2.25 16.57
CA GLY A 192 12.66 2.55 17.03
C GLY A 192 12.58 3.94 17.67
N GLY A 193 11.51 4.65 17.42
CA GLY A 193 11.16 5.96 17.99
C GLY A 193 9.77 5.96 18.63
N GLY A 194 9.18 4.78 18.87
CA GLY A 194 7.87 4.63 19.49
C GLY A 194 7.83 5.13 20.93
N LEU A 195 6.67 5.63 21.36
CA LEU A 195 6.43 6.08 22.72
C LEU A 195 6.25 4.89 23.65
N ARG A 196 6.76 5.02 24.89
CA ARG A 196 6.53 4.06 25.96
C ARG A 196 5.20 4.35 26.67
N ALA A 197 4.65 3.36 27.35
CA ALA A 197 3.41 3.49 28.11
C ALA A 197 3.47 4.70 29.06
N LYS A 198 4.54 4.85 29.80
CA LYS A 198 4.76 6.00 30.70
C LYS A 198 4.71 7.35 29.98
N GLU A 199 5.34 7.46 28.82
CA GLU A 199 5.33 8.70 28.03
C GLU A 199 3.92 9.02 27.49
N ILE A 200 3.13 8.00 27.19
CA ILE A 200 1.74 8.15 26.77
C ILE A 200 0.86 8.61 27.94
N ILE A 201 1.05 8.04 29.12
CA ILE A 201 0.28 8.37 30.33
C ILE A 201 0.62 9.77 30.83
N GLU A 202 1.90 10.10 30.90
CA GLU A 202 2.38 11.39 31.40
C GLU A 202 2.28 12.51 30.35
N GLY A 203 2.08 12.18 29.09
CA GLY A 203 1.99 13.13 28.00
C GLY A 203 0.85 14.13 28.17
N MET A 204 1.08 15.39 27.79
CA MET A 204 0.03 16.41 27.77
C MET A 204 -1.01 16.04 26.70
N GLN A 205 -2.27 15.97 27.12
CA GLN A 205 -3.38 15.70 26.22
C GLN A 205 -3.94 17.01 25.68
N GLY A 206 -3.93 17.14 24.36
CA GLY A 206 -4.69 18.18 23.68
C GLY A 206 -6.19 17.81 23.59
N SER A 207 -6.99 18.70 23.03
CA SER A 207 -8.45 18.55 22.87
C SER A 207 -8.90 17.30 22.09
N GLN A 208 -7.99 16.50 21.58
CA GLN A 208 -8.26 15.32 20.75
C GLN A 208 -7.61 14.02 21.29
N GLY A 209 -7.37 13.92 22.61
CA GLY A 209 -6.67 12.79 23.23
C GLY A 209 -5.19 12.75 22.87
N PRO A 210 -4.50 11.57 22.83
CA PRO A 210 -3.08 11.49 22.54
C PRO A 210 -2.76 11.89 21.09
N THR A 211 -2.68 13.18 20.83
CA THR A 211 -2.47 13.78 19.50
C THR A 211 -1.21 13.23 18.81
N GLU A 212 -0.16 12.99 19.59
CA GLU A 212 1.11 12.45 19.08
C GLU A 212 0.91 11.02 18.53
N LEU A 213 0.17 10.17 19.21
CA LEU A 213 -0.11 8.80 18.73
C LEU A 213 -0.90 8.80 17.42
N ARG A 214 -1.91 9.65 17.33
CA ARG A 214 -2.69 9.80 16.10
C ARG A 214 -1.86 10.34 14.95
N HIS A 215 -1.02 11.34 15.22
CA HIS A 215 -0.13 11.87 14.21
C HIS A 215 0.83 10.78 13.70
N ARG A 216 1.40 9.96 14.58
CA ARG A 216 2.28 8.84 14.22
C ARG A 216 1.54 7.79 13.37
N ALA A 217 0.32 7.41 13.77
CA ALA A 217 -0.51 6.50 13.00
C ALA A 217 -0.85 7.06 11.61
N HIS A 218 -1.23 8.34 11.54
CA HIS A 218 -1.48 9.03 10.27
C HIS A 218 -0.23 9.02 9.35
N VAL A 219 0.95 9.31 9.89
CA VAL A 219 2.22 9.25 9.12
C VAL A 219 2.48 7.84 8.61
N ALA A 220 2.28 6.82 9.44
CA ALA A 220 2.47 5.44 9.04
C ALA A 220 1.49 5.02 7.91
N PHE A 221 0.20 5.32 8.07
CA PHE A 221 -0.82 4.96 7.08
C PHE A 221 -0.65 5.73 5.77
N SER A 222 -0.37 7.03 5.82
CA SER A 222 -0.14 7.83 4.62
C SER A 222 1.11 7.38 3.86
N THR A 223 2.21 7.06 4.56
CA THR A 223 3.44 6.53 3.95
C THR A 223 3.18 5.17 3.31
N ALA A 224 2.47 4.27 4.00
CA ALA A 224 2.12 2.97 3.46
C ALA A 224 1.15 3.10 2.26
N TYR A 225 0.18 4.01 2.32
CA TYR A 225 -0.75 4.27 1.22
C TYR A 225 -0.03 4.76 -0.05
N ASP A 226 0.88 5.74 0.08
CA ASP A 226 1.66 6.24 -1.06
C ASP A 226 2.56 5.16 -1.65
N LEU A 227 3.07 4.29 -0.81
CA LEU A 227 3.84 3.12 -1.21
C LEU A 227 2.98 2.15 -2.02
N MET A 228 1.76 1.84 -1.58
CA MET A 228 0.82 0.98 -2.34
C MET A 228 0.48 1.60 -3.69
N ARG A 229 0.27 2.92 -3.77
CA ARG A 229 0.04 3.62 -5.04
C ARG A 229 1.23 3.51 -6.00
N ASN A 230 2.45 3.51 -5.48
CA ASN A 230 3.64 3.30 -6.29
C ASN A 230 3.77 1.84 -6.75
N LEU A 231 3.45 0.89 -5.87
CA LEU A 231 3.43 -0.53 -6.21
C LEU A 231 2.34 -0.88 -7.25
N GLU A 232 1.24 -0.15 -7.29
CA GLU A 232 0.19 -0.32 -8.32
C GLU A 232 0.72 -0.14 -9.74
N LYS A 233 1.77 0.66 -9.91
CA LYS A 233 2.43 0.88 -11.22
C LYS A 233 3.23 -0.34 -11.71
N LEU A 234 3.63 -1.23 -10.81
CA LEU A 234 4.33 -2.47 -11.14
C LEU A 234 3.32 -3.54 -11.53
N GLN A 235 3.42 -4.05 -12.76
CA GLN A 235 2.51 -5.09 -13.27
C GLN A 235 3.13 -6.48 -13.22
N ASN A 236 2.26 -7.50 -13.27
CA ASN A 236 2.61 -8.90 -13.54
C ASN A 236 3.58 -9.53 -12.54
N ARG A 237 3.67 -9.00 -11.31
CA ARG A 237 4.45 -9.59 -10.22
C ARG A 237 3.65 -9.56 -8.93
N ARG A 238 3.69 -10.67 -8.20
CA ARG A 238 3.20 -10.72 -6.84
C ARG A 238 4.04 -9.82 -5.96
N LYS A 239 3.38 -9.01 -5.16
CA LYS A 239 4.01 -8.07 -4.23
C LYS A 239 3.68 -8.49 -2.82
N ALA A 240 4.70 -8.78 -2.05
CA ALA A 240 4.60 -9.07 -0.62
C ALA A 240 5.14 -7.88 0.16
N VAL A 241 4.32 -7.30 0.99
CA VAL A 241 4.72 -6.21 1.89
C VAL A 241 4.85 -6.78 3.29
N ILE A 242 6.07 -6.79 3.81
CA ILE A 242 6.34 -7.20 5.17
C ILE A 242 6.27 -5.96 6.05
N TYR A 243 5.20 -5.85 6.81
CA TYR A 243 4.88 -4.71 7.67
C TYR A 243 5.33 -4.99 9.09
N LEU A 244 6.46 -4.40 9.49
CA LEU A 244 7.04 -4.55 10.82
C LEU A 244 6.58 -3.40 11.72
N SER A 245 5.71 -3.67 12.68
CA SER A 245 5.13 -2.68 13.60
C SER A 245 4.71 -3.33 14.91
N SER A 246 4.66 -2.55 15.98
CA SER A 246 4.03 -2.97 17.23
C SER A 246 2.49 -2.81 17.21
N GLY A 247 1.94 -2.30 16.11
CA GLY A 247 0.51 -2.08 15.96
C GLY A 247 0.01 -0.75 16.52
N TYR A 248 -1.28 -0.55 16.42
CA TYR A 248 -1.96 0.72 16.69
C TYR A 248 -3.02 0.55 17.77
N ASP A 249 -2.94 1.38 18.79
CA ASP A 249 -4.04 1.65 19.70
C ASP A 249 -4.25 3.17 19.70
N PHE A 250 -5.44 3.60 19.40
CA PHE A 250 -5.75 5.02 19.23
C PHE A 250 -6.08 5.74 20.53
N ASN A 251 -6.35 4.96 21.58
CA ASN A 251 -6.69 5.50 22.91
C ASN A 251 -6.09 4.66 24.07
N PRO A 252 -4.80 4.33 24.06
CA PRO A 252 -4.21 3.48 25.07
C PRO A 252 -4.20 4.13 26.45
N PHE A 253 -4.32 3.34 27.50
CA PHE A 253 -4.20 3.75 28.90
C PHE A 253 -5.16 4.89 29.30
N GLU A 254 -6.41 4.85 28.83
CA GLU A 254 -7.38 5.94 29.05
C GLU A 254 -7.60 6.21 30.55
N THR A 255 -7.79 5.17 31.36
CA THR A 255 -8.05 5.32 32.81
C THR A 255 -6.84 5.91 33.53
N SER A 256 -5.65 5.38 33.27
CA SER A 256 -4.41 5.88 33.87
C SER A 256 -4.12 7.33 33.49
N ARG A 257 -4.43 7.73 32.25
CA ARG A 257 -4.28 9.13 31.80
C ARG A 257 -5.28 10.05 32.48
N LEU A 258 -6.53 9.59 32.65
CA LEU A 258 -7.55 10.35 33.38
C LEU A 258 -7.18 10.56 34.83
N GLU A 259 -6.65 9.53 35.49
CA GLU A 259 -6.17 9.64 36.88
C GLU A 259 -4.99 10.59 36.98
N GLU A 260 -4.04 10.57 36.04
CA GLU A 260 -2.94 11.50 36.01
C GLU A 260 -3.39 12.94 35.78
N GLN A 261 -4.36 13.15 34.87
CA GLN A 261 -4.95 14.45 34.60
C GLN A 261 -5.69 14.99 35.83
N ALA A 262 -6.50 14.15 36.49
CA ALA A 262 -7.21 14.51 37.72
C ALA A 262 -6.21 14.91 38.83
N ARG A 263 -5.12 14.17 38.98
CA ARG A 263 -4.03 14.51 39.92
C ARG A 263 -3.41 15.87 39.62
N ARG A 264 -3.09 16.16 38.38
CA ARG A 264 -2.50 17.44 37.94
C ARG A 264 -3.46 18.62 38.16
N MET A 265 -4.75 18.41 37.98
CA MET A 265 -5.78 19.41 38.22
C MET A 265 -6.18 19.53 39.70
N HIS A 266 -5.57 18.72 40.57
CA HIS A 266 -5.93 18.64 41.99
C HIS A 266 -7.42 18.34 42.24
N LEU A 267 -8.02 17.52 41.34
CA LEU A 267 -9.39 17.09 41.46
C LEU A 267 -9.48 15.85 42.37
N GLY A 268 -10.63 15.72 43.02
CA GLY A 268 -10.85 14.65 44.00
C GLY A 268 -10.40 15.04 45.39
N GLY A 269 -10.91 14.37 46.38
CA GLY A 269 -10.62 14.60 47.80
C GLY A 269 -11.80 14.21 48.68
N THR A 270 -11.62 14.35 49.96
CA THR A 270 -12.69 14.13 50.94
C THR A 270 -13.28 15.48 51.32
N ASP A 271 -14.60 15.63 51.19
CA ASP A 271 -15.30 16.83 51.60
C ASP A 271 -15.36 16.92 53.15
N ASP A 272 -15.79 18.07 53.67
CA ASP A 272 -15.95 18.31 55.10
C ASP A 272 -16.92 17.35 55.80
N ASN A 273 -17.72 16.60 55.02
CA ASN A 273 -18.69 15.60 55.50
C ASN A 273 -18.10 14.17 55.43
N GLY A 274 -16.83 14.00 55.08
CA GLY A 274 -16.17 12.70 54.99
C GLY A 274 -16.51 11.91 53.73
N ASN A 275 -17.13 12.52 52.73
CA ASN A 275 -17.48 11.87 51.48
C ASN A 275 -16.33 12.02 50.45
N THR A 276 -15.77 10.92 50.00
CA THR A 276 -14.62 10.90 49.06
C THR A 276 -15.15 10.98 47.64
N THR A 277 -14.80 12.02 46.91
CA THR A 277 -15.13 12.15 45.47
C THR A 277 -13.92 11.76 44.63
N SER A 278 -14.17 10.88 43.64
CA SER A 278 -13.13 10.51 42.66
C SER A 278 -12.82 11.71 41.77
N GLY A 279 -11.54 12.03 41.60
CA GLY A 279 -11.11 13.06 40.65
C GLY A 279 -11.49 12.75 39.21
N VAL A 280 -11.55 11.46 38.86
CA VAL A 280 -11.98 10.99 37.55
C VAL A 280 -13.48 11.25 37.35
N ASP A 281 -14.32 10.99 38.35
CA ASP A 281 -15.75 11.26 38.27
C ASP A 281 -16.04 12.76 38.09
N GLN A 282 -15.27 13.62 38.75
CA GLN A 282 -15.37 15.07 38.55
C GLN A 282 -14.97 15.48 37.13
N LEU A 283 -13.91 14.92 36.57
CA LEU A 283 -13.53 15.13 35.18
C LEU A 283 -14.60 14.68 34.19
N LEU A 284 -15.17 13.50 34.37
CA LEU A 284 -16.23 12.94 33.49
C LEU A 284 -17.52 13.74 33.52
N THR A 285 -17.79 14.48 34.58
CA THR A 285 -18.95 15.37 34.68
C THR A 285 -18.73 16.75 34.07
N ASP A 286 -17.48 17.14 33.81
CA ASP A 286 -17.15 18.42 33.19
C ASP A 286 -17.66 18.50 31.73
N PRO A 287 -18.43 19.52 31.36
CA PRO A 287 -18.91 19.71 29.99
C PRO A 287 -17.77 19.87 28.97
N PHE A 288 -16.67 20.49 29.38
CA PHE A 288 -15.49 20.64 28.51
C PHE A 288 -14.88 19.29 28.17
N TYR A 289 -14.74 18.41 29.15
CA TYR A 289 -14.24 17.06 28.96
C TYR A 289 -15.13 16.23 28.04
N ARG A 290 -16.45 16.33 28.17
CA ARG A 290 -17.40 15.64 27.27
C ARG A 290 -17.27 16.08 25.81
N THR A 291 -17.06 17.38 25.59
CA THR A 291 -16.82 17.90 24.24
C THR A 291 -15.50 17.36 23.66
N GLN A 292 -14.48 17.26 24.49
CA GLN A 292 -13.19 16.69 24.14
C GLN A 292 -13.30 15.22 23.76
N GLN A 293 -14.03 14.41 24.52
CA GLN A 293 -14.28 13.00 24.25
C GLN A 293 -15.01 12.81 22.91
N SER A 294 -15.99 13.66 22.61
CA SER A 294 -16.69 13.61 21.30
C SER A 294 -15.74 13.86 20.12
N SER A 295 -14.80 14.82 20.28
CA SER A 295 -13.78 15.10 19.26
C SER A 295 -12.79 13.94 19.09
N GLN A 296 -12.51 13.20 20.14
CA GLN A 296 -11.67 12.02 20.11
C GLN A 296 -12.28 10.89 19.29
N LEU A 297 -13.58 10.59 19.47
CA LEU A 297 -14.28 9.57 18.70
C LEU A 297 -14.27 9.86 17.19
N LEU A 298 -14.38 11.13 16.80
CA LEU A 298 -14.29 11.54 15.39
C LEU A 298 -12.87 11.29 14.84
N ALA A 299 -11.84 11.61 15.61
CA ALA A 299 -10.46 11.40 15.18
C ALA A 299 -10.10 9.91 15.06
N GLU A 300 -10.65 9.06 15.92
CA GLU A 300 -10.50 7.60 15.83
C GLU A 300 -11.18 7.05 14.58
N ALA A 301 -12.39 7.53 14.26
CA ALA A 301 -13.11 7.16 13.04
C ALA A 301 -12.33 7.54 11.77
N ASP A 302 -11.62 8.67 11.77
CA ASP A 302 -10.77 9.09 10.65
C ASP A 302 -9.58 8.12 10.45
N LEU A 303 -8.91 7.68 11.53
CA LEU A 303 -7.82 6.72 11.43
C LEU A 303 -8.28 5.33 10.97
N VAL A 304 -9.46 4.88 11.41
CA VAL A 304 -10.07 3.64 10.91
C VAL A 304 -10.37 3.74 9.42
N ARG A 305 -10.82 4.91 8.96
CA ARG A 305 -11.01 5.15 7.52
C ARG A 305 -9.70 5.11 6.75
N GLU A 306 -8.63 5.74 7.25
CA GLU A 306 -7.30 5.70 6.63
C GLU A 306 -6.76 4.27 6.52
N LEU A 307 -6.92 3.45 7.58
CA LEU A 307 -6.58 2.03 7.55
C LEU A 307 -7.35 1.29 6.46
N SER A 308 -8.65 1.55 6.33
CA SER A 308 -9.51 0.97 5.29
C SER A 308 -9.09 1.41 3.88
N GLU A 309 -8.68 2.66 3.70
CA GLU A 309 -8.16 3.16 2.43
C GLU A 309 -6.80 2.53 2.07
N LEU A 310 -5.95 2.29 3.07
CA LEU A 310 -4.67 1.58 2.90
C LEU A 310 -4.90 0.14 2.43
N THR A 311 -5.81 -0.61 3.07
CA THR A 311 -6.12 -1.99 2.68
C THR A 311 -6.69 -2.08 1.26
N ARG A 312 -7.57 -1.14 0.89
CA ARG A 312 -8.06 -1.04 -0.50
C ARG A 312 -6.95 -0.71 -1.49
N ALA A 313 -6.02 0.18 -1.14
CA ALA A 313 -4.88 0.50 -2.01
C ALA A 313 -3.96 -0.71 -2.19
N ALA A 314 -3.71 -1.49 -1.14
CA ALA A 314 -2.95 -2.74 -1.22
C ALA A 314 -3.63 -3.76 -2.16
N ASN A 315 -4.94 -3.97 -2.02
CA ASN A 315 -5.71 -4.84 -2.89
C ASN A 315 -5.63 -4.39 -4.36
N ARG A 316 -5.78 -3.10 -4.66
CA ARG A 316 -5.64 -2.57 -6.03
C ARG A 316 -4.23 -2.78 -6.59
N ALA A 317 -3.21 -2.61 -5.74
CA ALA A 317 -1.82 -2.84 -6.12
C ALA A 317 -1.47 -4.32 -6.33
N ASN A 318 -2.37 -5.26 -6.02
CA ASN A 318 -2.09 -6.70 -5.92
C ASN A 318 -0.91 -6.96 -4.96
N ALA A 319 -0.95 -6.28 -3.81
CA ALA A 319 0.03 -6.39 -2.75
C ALA A 319 -0.62 -7.03 -1.52
N THR A 320 -0.04 -8.12 -1.06
CA THR A 320 -0.44 -8.79 0.19
C THR A 320 0.42 -8.24 1.33
N ILE A 321 -0.23 -7.80 2.41
CA ILE A 321 0.47 -7.28 3.58
C ILE A 321 0.59 -8.39 4.62
N TYR A 322 1.82 -8.70 5.01
CA TYR A 322 2.16 -9.62 6.09
C TYR A 322 2.65 -8.78 7.27
N THR A 323 1.90 -8.76 8.35
CA THR A 323 2.25 -7.95 9.52
C THR A 323 3.06 -8.78 10.51
N ILE A 324 4.09 -8.19 11.10
CA ILE A 324 4.94 -8.87 12.08
C ILE A 324 5.17 -7.93 13.27
N ASP A 325 4.76 -8.39 14.45
CA ASP A 325 5.03 -7.74 15.73
C ASP A 325 6.39 -8.21 16.26
N PRO A 326 7.43 -7.35 16.27
CA PRO A 326 8.75 -7.75 16.74
C PRO A 326 8.84 -7.97 18.26
N ARG A 327 7.82 -7.53 19.03
CA ARG A 327 7.76 -7.80 20.48
C ARG A 327 7.68 -9.29 20.77
N GLY A 328 7.08 -10.08 19.86
CA GLY A 328 6.91 -11.52 20.02
C GLY A 328 5.86 -11.87 21.06
N LEU A 329 6.11 -12.92 21.85
CA LEU A 329 5.24 -13.29 22.96
C LEU A 329 5.38 -12.27 24.10
N ILE A 330 4.32 -11.55 24.40
CA ILE A 330 4.26 -10.54 25.43
C ILE A 330 3.72 -11.19 26.71
N ALA A 331 4.59 -11.39 27.70
CA ALA A 331 4.24 -12.05 28.94
C ALA A 331 3.72 -11.10 30.04
N GLY A 332 3.87 -9.80 29.88
CA GLY A 332 3.48 -8.78 30.83
C GLY A 332 4.11 -7.42 30.49
N GLN A 333 3.79 -6.45 31.31
CA GLN A 333 4.38 -5.10 31.21
C GLN A 333 5.84 -5.08 31.69
N ASP A 334 6.57 -4.09 31.23
CA ASP A 334 7.88 -3.78 31.79
C ASP A 334 7.71 -3.19 33.21
N LEU A 335 8.54 -3.61 34.16
CA LEU A 335 8.46 -3.16 35.56
C LEU A 335 8.64 -1.64 35.72
N ASP A 336 9.25 -1.00 34.74
CA ASP A 336 9.49 0.46 34.76
C ASP A 336 8.28 1.28 34.29
N ASP A 337 7.28 0.67 33.71
CA ASP A 337 6.15 1.39 33.07
C ASP A 337 4.95 1.58 34.03
N GLU A 338 4.89 0.88 35.17
CA GLU A 338 3.88 1.01 36.25
C GLU A 338 2.41 1.12 35.75
N VAL A 339 2.07 0.38 34.71
CA VAL A 339 0.72 0.40 34.11
C VAL A 339 -0.16 -0.68 34.77
N PRO A 340 -1.44 -0.41 35.07
CA PRO A 340 -2.36 -1.44 35.51
C PRO A 340 -2.44 -2.62 34.53
N THR A 341 -2.37 -3.85 35.03
CA THR A 341 -2.33 -5.07 34.20
C THR A 341 -3.49 -5.16 33.23
N GLN A 342 -4.67 -4.70 33.62
CA GLN A 342 -5.86 -4.74 32.78
C GLN A 342 -5.72 -3.80 31.57
N GLU A 343 -5.23 -2.58 31.77
CA GLU A 343 -4.98 -1.63 30.69
C GLU A 343 -3.86 -2.10 29.77
N TRP A 344 -2.78 -2.66 30.35
CA TRP A 344 -1.71 -3.23 29.57
C TRP A 344 -2.22 -4.35 28.63
N ASN A 345 -3.02 -5.28 29.18
CA ASN A 345 -3.58 -6.37 28.37
C ASN A 345 -4.53 -5.86 27.27
N ALA A 346 -5.30 -4.82 27.55
CA ALA A 346 -6.14 -4.17 26.54
C ALA A 346 -5.28 -3.56 25.42
N TYR A 347 -4.28 -2.76 25.79
CA TYR A 347 -3.33 -2.17 24.84
C TYR A 347 -2.65 -3.21 23.94
N VAL A 348 -2.13 -4.29 24.53
CA VAL A 348 -1.48 -5.38 23.75
C VAL A 348 -2.47 -6.00 22.77
N ARG A 349 -3.69 -6.29 23.20
CA ARG A 349 -4.73 -6.86 22.34
C ARG A 349 -5.08 -5.92 21.20
N ASP A 350 -5.37 -4.67 21.49
CA ASP A 350 -5.85 -3.69 20.50
C ASP A 350 -4.76 -3.38 19.46
N THR A 351 -3.48 -3.27 19.89
CA THR A 351 -2.36 -3.15 18.96
C THR A 351 -2.20 -4.38 18.06
N GLN A 352 -2.34 -5.59 18.59
CA GLN A 352 -2.26 -6.82 17.80
C GLN A 352 -3.46 -7.01 16.87
N ASP A 353 -4.66 -6.60 17.28
CA ASP A 353 -5.86 -6.69 16.45
C ASP A 353 -5.77 -5.75 15.25
N SER A 354 -5.20 -4.57 15.39
CA SER A 354 -4.93 -3.67 14.27
C SER A 354 -4.03 -4.30 13.20
N LEU A 355 -3.01 -5.06 13.62
CA LEU A 355 -2.13 -5.81 12.73
C LEU A 355 -2.85 -6.99 12.05
N ARG A 356 -3.74 -7.69 12.78
CA ARG A 356 -4.56 -8.76 12.21
C ARG A 356 -5.47 -8.24 11.10
N VAL A 357 -6.20 -7.16 11.37
CA VAL A 357 -7.09 -6.54 10.38
C VAL A 357 -6.31 -6.15 9.12
N LEU A 358 -5.15 -5.50 9.26
CA LEU A 358 -4.35 -5.07 8.12
C LEU A 358 -3.86 -6.26 7.26
N ALA A 359 -3.49 -7.37 7.89
CA ALA A 359 -3.06 -8.57 7.18
C ALA A 359 -4.25 -9.29 6.52
N GLU A 360 -5.31 -9.57 7.28
CA GLU A 360 -6.46 -10.36 6.84
C GLU A 360 -7.20 -9.71 5.67
N GLU A 361 -7.43 -8.39 5.73
CA GLU A 361 -8.11 -7.62 4.67
C GLU A 361 -7.32 -7.59 3.33
N THR A 362 -6.03 -7.92 3.37
CA THR A 362 -5.17 -8.03 2.17
C THR A 362 -4.80 -9.47 1.81
N GLY A 363 -5.37 -10.45 2.50
CA GLY A 363 -5.11 -11.88 2.28
C GLY A 363 -3.74 -12.34 2.78
N GLY A 364 -3.15 -11.65 3.75
CA GLY A 364 -1.88 -12.00 4.37
C GLY A 364 -2.04 -12.66 5.74
N ILE A 365 -0.92 -12.76 6.46
CA ILE A 365 -0.83 -13.36 7.80
C ILE A 365 -0.33 -12.32 8.78
N ALA A 366 -0.96 -12.27 9.96
CA ALA A 366 -0.43 -11.53 11.10
C ALA A 366 0.40 -12.44 12.00
N VAL A 367 1.67 -12.08 12.18
CA VAL A 367 2.62 -12.76 13.07
C VAL A 367 2.69 -11.98 14.36
N VAL A 368 1.80 -12.31 15.29
CA VAL A 368 1.65 -11.62 16.58
C VAL A 368 1.65 -12.62 17.72
N ASN A 369 2.07 -12.18 18.90
CA ASN A 369 2.06 -12.96 20.14
C ASN A 369 2.77 -14.33 20.03
N GLN A 370 3.89 -14.42 19.32
CA GLN A 370 4.66 -15.65 19.17
C GLN A 370 6.16 -15.36 19.03
N ASN A 371 6.99 -16.33 19.45
CA ASN A 371 8.45 -16.24 19.36
C ASN A 371 9.04 -17.07 18.22
N ASP A 372 8.27 -17.99 17.63
CA ASP A 372 8.71 -18.82 16.51
C ASP A 372 8.55 -18.08 15.17
N PHE A 373 9.37 -17.05 14.98
CA PHE A 373 9.38 -16.28 13.75
C PHE A 373 9.83 -17.10 12.55
N ASP A 374 10.71 -18.08 12.72
CA ASP A 374 11.22 -18.89 11.61
C ASP A 374 10.11 -19.73 10.97
N LYS A 375 9.19 -20.29 11.79
CA LYS A 375 8.01 -21.00 11.29
C LYS A 375 7.08 -20.06 10.53
N ALA A 376 6.83 -18.87 11.09
CA ALA A 376 5.98 -17.88 10.44
C ALA A 376 6.58 -17.39 9.12
N LEU A 377 7.89 -17.10 9.08
CA LEU A 377 8.58 -16.68 7.86
C LEU A 377 8.58 -17.76 6.78
N LYS A 378 8.79 -19.03 7.14
CA LYS A 378 8.65 -20.16 6.20
C LYS A 378 7.23 -20.28 5.64
N ARG A 379 6.22 -20.00 6.46
CA ARG A 379 4.84 -19.98 5.99
C ARG A 379 4.61 -18.83 4.99
N ILE A 380 5.12 -17.63 5.27
CA ILE A 380 5.06 -16.49 4.36
C ILE A 380 5.81 -16.79 3.06
N ASP A 381 6.98 -17.44 3.15
CA ASP A 381 7.74 -17.85 1.98
C ASP A 381 6.95 -18.82 1.09
N ALA A 382 6.35 -19.86 1.69
CA ALA A 382 5.48 -20.79 0.97
C ALA A 382 4.29 -20.09 0.31
N GLU A 383 3.63 -19.14 1.01
CA GLU A 383 2.50 -18.40 0.46
C GLU A 383 2.89 -17.47 -0.69
N THR A 384 4.07 -16.88 -0.63
CA THR A 384 4.55 -16.00 -1.68
C THR A 384 5.18 -16.73 -2.86
N SER A 385 5.56 -18.00 -2.69
CA SER A 385 6.17 -18.85 -3.72
C SER A 385 5.16 -19.70 -4.50
N ASP A 386 3.97 -19.97 -3.91
CA ASP A 386 3.00 -20.91 -4.43
C ASP A 386 1.67 -20.22 -4.69
N TYR A 387 1.36 -19.94 -5.96
CA TYR A 387 0.13 -19.25 -6.38
C TYR A 387 -0.19 -19.48 -7.84
N TYR A 388 -1.44 -19.23 -8.19
CA TYR A 388 -1.91 -19.16 -9.57
C TYR A 388 -2.03 -17.71 -10.03
N VAL A 389 -1.70 -17.45 -11.28
CA VAL A 389 -2.03 -16.18 -11.95
C VAL A 389 -3.13 -16.45 -12.97
N LEU A 390 -4.31 -15.90 -12.72
CA LEU A 390 -5.46 -15.98 -13.59
C LEU A 390 -5.51 -14.73 -14.45
N GLY A 391 -5.64 -14.90 -15.76
CA GLY A 391 -5.82 -13.79 -16.68
C GLY A 391 -7.14 -13.88 -17.42
N TYR A 392 -7.86 -12.78 -17.55
CA TYR A 392 -9.09 -12.67 -18.30
C TYR A 392 -9.22 -11.30 -18.98
N TYR A 393 -10.03 -11.24 -20.04
CA TYR A 393 -10.41 -9.98 -20.66
C TYR A 393 -11.75 -9.55 -20.09
N SER A 394 -11.78 -8.36 -19.47
CA SER A 394 -13.00 -7.86 -18.86
C SER A 394 -14.12 -7.71 -19.89
N SER A 395 -15.28 -8.28 -19.60
CA SER A 395 -16.50 -8.12 -20.40
C SER A 395 -17.28 -6.83 -20.06
N ASN A 396 -16.87 -6.09 -19.04
CA ASN A 396 -17.51 -4.84 -18.63
C ASN A 396 -17.06 -3.68 -19.53
N PRO A 397 -17.99 -3.11 -20.36
CA PRO A 397 -17.63 -2.06 -21.31
C PRO A 397 -17.49 -0.66 -20.66
N ASP A 398 -17.85 -0.48 -19.38
CA ASP A 398 -17.88 0.83 -18.74
C ASP A 398 -16.47 1.32 -18.32
N PRO A 399 -15.86 2.29 -19.05
CA PRO A 399 -14.54 2.81 -18.72
C PRO A 399 -14.57 3.79 -17.51
N LEU A 400 -15.75 4.26 -17.12
CA LEU A 400 -15.90 5.22 -16.01
C LEU A 400 -15.86 4.52 -14.66
N ARG A 401 -16.22 3.25 -14.61
CA ARG A 401 -16.14 2.43 -13.40
C ARG A 401 -14.70 1.98 -13.17
N ARG A 402 -13.92 2.84 -12.55
CA ARG A 402 -12.48 2.66 -12.35
C ARG A 402 -12.13 1.53 -11.38
N ILE A 403 -12.90 1.37 -10.31
CA ILE A 403 -12.67 0.31 -9.32
C ILE A 403 -13.69 -0.80 -9.60
N ARG A 404 -13.19 -2.02 -9.77
CA ARG A 404 -13.98 -3.20 -10.07
C ARG A 404 -13.71 -4.28 -9.03
N ARG A 405 -14.78 -4.94 -8.61
CA ARG A 405 -14.69 -6.03 -7.65
C ARG A 405 -14.36 -7.33 -8.39
N ILE A 406 -13.39 -8.08 -7.87
CA ILE A 406 -13.06 -9.42 -8.33
C ILE A 406 -13.45 -10.42 -7.25
N GLU A 407 -14.06 -11.52 -7.67
CA GLU A 407 -14.30 -12.69 -6.83
C GLU A 407 -13.82 -13.92 -7.58
N VAL A 408 -12.97 -14.73 -6.96
CA VAL A 408 -12.49 -15.98 -7.53
C VAL A 408 -13.00 -17.14 -6.68
N LYS A 409 -13.60 -18.11 -7.34
CA LYS A 409 -14.10 -19.34 -6.74
C LYS A 409 -13.49 -20.55 -7.44
N THR A 410 -13.58 -21.71 -6.80
CA THR A 410 -13.29 -23.00 -7.43
C THR A 410 -14.52 -23.91 -7.36
N THR A 411 -14.72 -24.70 -8.40
CA THR A 411 -15.79 -25.71 -8.46
C THR A 411 -15.46 -26.93 -7.58
N ARG A 412 -14.15 -27.12 -7.24
CA ARG A 412 -13.70 -28.21 -6.37
C ARG A 412 -14.04 -27.88 -4.91
N GLN A 413 -14.75 -28.78 -4.24
CA GLN A 413 -15.15 -28.61 -2.85
C GLN A 413 -13.97 -28.83 -1.87
N GLY A 414 -14.06 -28.26 -0.69
CA GLY A 414 -13.06 -28.43 0.38
C GLY A 414 -11.79 -27.58 0.17
N LEU A 415 -11.86 -26.56 -0.67
CA LEU A 415 -10.76 -25.63 -0.92
C LEU A 415 -11.13 -24.21 -0.49
N ASN A 416 -10.14 -23.51 0.06
CA ASN A 416 -10.19 -22.07 0.31
C ASN A 416 -9.42 -21.34 -0.78
N VAL A 417 -10.00 -20.25 -1.29
CA VAL A 417 -9.41 -19.43 -2.33
C VAL A 417 -9.11 -18.04 -1.76
N TYR A 418 -7.87 -17.62 -1.84
CA TYR A 418 -7.40 -16.32 -1.38
C TYR A 418 -6.86 -15.54 -2.56
N GLY A 419 -7.27 -14.28 -2.69
CA GLY A 419 -6.81 -13.39 -3.76
C GLY A 419 -7.31 -11.98 -3.51
N ARG A 420 -6.87 -11.03 -4.33
CA ARG A 420 -7.37 -9.66 -4.23
C ARG A 420 -8.86 -9.60 -4.54
N THR A 421 -9.55 -8.70 -3.88
CA THR A 421 -11.01 -8.53 -4.01
C THR A 421 -11.41 -7.39 -4.96
N GLU A 422 -10.47 -6.52 -5.34
CA GLU A 422 -10.72 -5.41 -6.25
C GLU A 422 -9.48 -5.00 -7.05
N TYR A 423 -9.69 -4.32 -8.17
CA TYR A 423 -8.63 -3.70 -8.96
C TYR A 423 -9.08 -2.39 -9.58
N ALA A 424 -8.10 -1.55 -9.96
CA ALA A 424 -8.35 -0.30 -10.65
C ALA A 424 -8.05 -0.43 -12.15
N LEU A 425 -9.03 -0.01 -13.00
CA LEU A 425 -8.81 0.14 -14.42
C LEU A 425 -7.82 1.26 -14.71
N ARG A 426 -6.88 1.00 -15.61
CA ARG A 426 -6.00 2.05 -16.12
C ARG A 426 -6.70 2.85 -17.20
N LEU A 427 -6.56 4.17 -17.11
CA LEU A 427 -6.87 5.02 -18.25
C LEU A 427 -5.71 4.94 -19.23
N PRO A 428 -5.99 4.89 -20.55
CA PRO A 428 -4.95 5.10 -21.54
C PRO A 428 -4.27 6.45 -21.26
N PRO A 429 -2.94 6.58 -21.48
CA PRO A 429 -2.26 7.85 -21.34
C PRO A 429 -2.95 8.88 -22.23
N PRO A 430 -3.05 10.15 -21.80
CA PRO A 430 -3.61 11.20 -22.64
C PRO A 430 -2.86 11.24 -23.98
N PRO A 431 -3.54 11.48 -25.10
CA PRO A 431 -2.89 11.58 -26.40
C PRO A 431 -1.76 12.60 -26.30
N SER A 432 -0.54 12.19 -26.65
CA SER A 432 0.60 13.10 -26.71
C SER A 432 0.26 14.22 -27.70
N THR A 433 0.01 15.41 -27.20
CA THR A 433 -0.01 16.62 -28.04
C THR A 433 1.39 16.79 -28.63
N ARG A 434 1.55 16.44 -29.90
CA ARG A 434 2.69 16.86 -30.72
C ARG A 434 2.46 18.26 -31.23
#